data_18c2b9253625e73f666b6cb3de795a3f
#
_entry.id   18c2b9253625e73f666b6cb3de795a3f
#
_cell.length_a   1.000
_cell.length_b   1.000
_cell.length_c   1.000
_cell.angle_alpha   90.00
_cell.angle_beta   90.00
_cell.angle_gamma   90.00
#
_symmetry.space_group_name_H-M   'P 1'
#
loop_
_entity.id
_entity.type
_entity.pdbx_description
1 polymer ?
#
loop_
_entity_poly.entity_id
_entity_poly.type
_entity_poly.pdbx_seq_one_letter_code
_entity_poly.pdbx_strand_id
1 'polypeptide(L)'
;VEVDGRDRMVDLYRWHRAHPNEKWPHLLYWGHYVAHDNNRDAMGMTLDLTRNVLNTYVGWHAQVLHDLHESVPFLYDNTVGDGPYNAWVDPTLADEWAELGWNNVAQMQNFGMPGVFTHGDFDTWSPGYLMFLAAMHNGISRLYETFGNDGADTEKRILDPEANSSTWHRQ
;
A
#
# COMPACT_ATOMS: atom_id res chain seq x y z
N VAL A 1 -2.24 -9.83 -6.64
CA VAL A 1 -0.83 -9.67 -7.04
C VAL A 1 -0.78 -9.46 -8.54
N GLU A 2 -0.17 -8.40 -8.96
CA GLU A 2 0.07 -8.12 -10.38
C GLU A 2 1.17 -9.07 -10.87
N VAL A 3 0.83 -9.94 -11.82
CA VAL A 3 1.71 -11.05 -12.21
C VAL A 3 2.92 -10.58 -13.02
N ASP A 4 2.67 -9.71 -13.99
CA ASP A 4 3.73 -9.21 -14.88
C ASP A 4 4.76 -8.36 -14.11
N GLY A 5 4.31 -7.53 -13.18
CA GLY A 5 5.17 -6.73 -12.33
C GLY A 5 6.01 -7.59 -11.42
N ARG A 6 5.42 -8.59 -10.79
CA ARG A 6 6.14 -9.55 -9.96
C ARG A 6 7.26 -10.24 -10.73
N ASP A 7 6.96 -10.78 -11.89
CA ASP A 7 7.94 -11.53 -12.67
C ASP A 7 9.10 -10.63 -13.14
N ARG A 8 8.80 -9.41 -13.54
CA ARG A 8 9.81 -8.40 -13.87
C ARG A 8 10.69 -8.01 -12.69
N MET A 9 10.12 -7.85 -11.51
CA MET A 9 10.87 -7.59 -10.27
C MET A 9 11.83 -8.75 -9.95
N VAL A 10 11.37 -9.99 -10.10
CA VAL A 10 12.21 -11.18 -9.88
C VAL A 10 13.35 -11.24 -10.90
N ASP A 11 13.08 -10.94 -12.15
CA ASP A 11 14.11 -10.94 -13.19
C ASP A 11 15.13 -9.81 -12.97
N LEU A 12 14.66 -8.63 -12.55
CA LEU A 12 15.52 -7.51 -12.19
C LEU A 12 16.43 -7.85 -11.01
N TYR A 13 15.88 -8.47 -9.98
CA TYR A 13 16.64 -8.95 -8.84
C TYR A 13 17.71 -9.97 -9.23
N ARG A 14 17.36 -10.97 -10.06
CA ARG A 14 18.29 -11.97 -10.57
C ARG A 14 19.41 -11.32 -11.39
N TRP A 15 19.05 -10.34 -12.21
CA TRP A 15 20.02 -9.58 -12.99
C TRP A 15 21.01 -8.85 -12.08
N HIS A 16 20.51 -8.12 -11.06
CA HIS A 16 21.36 -7.41 -10.10
C HIS A 16 22.28 -8.37 -9.33
N ARG A 17 21.77 -9.52 -8.91
CA ARG A 17 22.61 -10.55 -8.29
C ARG A 17 23.75 -11.04 -9.17
N ALA A 18 23.55 -11.06 -10.47
CA ALA A 18 24.58 -11.42 -11.43
C ALA A 18 25.53 -10.25 -11.75
N HIS A 19 25.10 -9.01 -11.52
CA HIS A 19 25.82 -7.78 -11.86
C HIS A 19 25.90 -6.81 -10.67
N PRO A 20 26.52 -7.19 -9.55
CA PRO A 20 26.43 -6.44 -8.29
C PRO A 20 27.09 -5.05 -8.33
N ASN A 21 27.95 -4.80 -9.30
CA ASN A 21 28.64 -3.51 -9.45
C ASN A 21 28.01 -2.61 -10.54
N GLU A 22 26.93 -3.06 -11.13
CA GLU A 22 26.25 -2.29 -12.17
C GLU A 22 25.03 -1.57 -11.59
N LYS A 23 24.71 -0.44 -12.21
CA LYS A 23 23.49 0.28 -11.83
C LYS A 23 22.27 -0.56 -12.19
N TRP A 24 21.32 -0.64 -11.28
CA TRP A 24 20.04 -1.32 -11.51
C TRP A 24 19.35 -0.79 -12.77
N PRO A 25 18.92 -1.65 -13.67
CA PRO A 25 18.04 -1.24 -14.75
C PRO A 25 16.72 -0.70 -14.17
N HIS A 26 16.11 0.25 -14.85
CA HIS A 26 14.80 0.72 -14.46
C HIS A 26 13.76 -0.37 -14.65
N LEU A 27 12.90 -0.55 -13.65
CA LEU A 27 11.72 -1.38 -13.79
C LEU A 27 10.78 -0.73 -14.82
N LEU A 28 10.46 -1.47 -15.87
CA LEU A 28 9.49 -1.01 -16.85
C LEU A 28 8.11 -0.98 -16.23
N TYR A 29 7.35 0.08 -16.52
CA TYR A 29 5.97 0.18 -16.04
C TYR A 29 5.15 -1.03 -16.53
N TRP A 30 4.62 -1.78 -15.60
CA TRP A 30 3.89 -3.03 -15.88
C TRP A 30 2.44 -2.81 -16.29
N GLY A 31 1.88 -1.63 -16.06
CA GLY A 31 0.55 -1.24 -16.54
C GLY A 31 0.48 -1.01 -18.05
N HIS A 32 1.24 -1.74 -18.84
CA HIS A 32 1.32 -1.54 -20.29
C HIS A 32 0.04 -1.86 -21.05
N TYR A 33 -0.88 -2.59 -20.44
CA TYR A 33 -2.20 -2.88 -21.03
C TYR A 33 -3.13 -1.68 -20.98
N VAL A 34 -3.03 -0.90 -19.92
CA VAL A 34 -3.81 0.32 -19.71
C VAL A 34 -2.95 1.34 -18.95
N ALA A 35 -2.97 2.58 -19.40
CA ALA A 35 -2.26 3.68 -18.72
C ALA A 35 -3.14 4.28 -17.60
N HIS A 36 -3.73 3.42 -16.76
CA HIS A 36 -4.61 3.83 -15.68
C HIS A 36 -4.36 2.96 -14.45
N ASP A 37 -4.18 3.60 -13.31
CA ASP A 37 -3.93 2.96 -12.04
C ASP A 37 -5.26 2.42 -11.46
N ASN A 38 -5.32 1.12 -11.17
CA ASN A 38 -6.50 0.54 -10.57
C ASN A 38 -6.76 1.05 -9.14
N ASN A 39 -5.72 1.51 -8.44
CA ASN A 39 -5.87 2.19 -7.15
C ASN A 39 -6.31 3.67 -7.31
N ARG A 40 -6.77 4.06 -8.47
CA ARG A 40 -7.43 5.35 -8.77
C ARG A 40 -8.75 5.14 -9.50
N ASP A 41 -9.22 3.91 -9.59
CA ASP A 41 -10.34 3.50 -10.43
C ASP A 41 -11.59 3.09 -9.64
N ALA A 42 -11.54 3.09 -8.32
CA ALA A 42 -12.65 2.62 -7.47
C ALA A 42 -13.96 3.40 -7.69
N MET A 43 -13.85 4.69 -8.04
CA MET A 43 -15.03 5.53 -8.38
C MET A 43 -15.46 5.36 -9.83
N GLY A 44 -14.49 5.24 -10.74
CA GLY A 44 -14.75 5.16 -12.19
C GLY A 44 -15.17 3.79 -12.67
N MET A 45 -14.68 2.74 -12.02
CA MET A 45 -14.96 1.33 -12.34
C MET A 45 -14.71 1.00 -13.83
N THR A 46 -13.71 1.65 -14.42
CA THR A 46 -13.40 1.54 -15.84
C THR A 46 -12.64 0.27 -16.19
N LEU A 47 -11.84 -0.22 -15.24
CA LEU A 47 -11.04 -1.42 -15.42
C LEU A 47 -11.81 -2.69 -15.05
N ASP A 48 -11.63 -3.74 -15.84
CA ASP A 48 -12.17 -5.07 -15.50
C ASP A 48 -11.63 -5.57 -14.16
N LEU A 49 -10.36 -5.29 -13.84
CA LEU A 49 -9.77 -5.66 -12.58
C LEU A 49 -10.52 -5.05 -11.39
N THR A 50 -10.81 -3.76 -11.45
CA THR A 50 -11.56 -3.07 -10.39
C THR A 50 -12.96 -3.65 -10.23
N ARG A 51 -13.67 -3.86 -11.33
CA ARG A 51 -14.99 -4.52 -11.33
C ARG A 51 -14.94 -5.93 -10.76
N ASN A 52 -13.92 -6.70 -11.10
CA ASN A 52 -13.74 -8.06 -10.59
C ASN A 52 -13.47 -8.06 -9.08
N VAL A 53 -12.68 -7.13 -8.57
CA VAL A 53 -12.45 -6.97 -7.12
C VAL A 53 -13.75 -6.66 -6.41
N LEU A 54 -14.52 -5.68 -6.90
CA LEU A 54 -15.81 -5.33 -6.32
C LEU A 54 -16.79 -6.50 -6.34
N ASN A 55 -16.95 -7.16 -7.48
CA ASN A 55 -17.87 -8.30 -7.61
C ASN A 55 -17.49 -9.44 -6.68
N THR A 56 -16.19 -9.70 -6.52
CA THR A 56 -15.68 -10.71 -5.58
C THR A 56 -15.99 -10.30 -4.14
N TYR A 57 -15.64 -9.07 -3.77
CA TYR A 57 -15.86 -8.54 -2.43
C TYR A 57 -17.33 -8.61 -2.02
N VAL A 58 -18.22 -8.10 -2.85
CA VAL A 58 -19.67 -8.10 -2.60
C VAL A 58 -20.24 -9.51 -2.68
N GLY A 59 -19.84 -10.31 -3.67
CA GLY A 59 -20.35 -11.67 -3.87
C GLY A 59 -20.02 -12.64 -2.72
N TRP A 60 -18.88 -12.42 -2.06
CA TRP A 60 -18.49 -13.21 -0.88
C TRP A 60 -18.96 -12.61 0.44
N HIS A 61 -19.58 -11.43 0.42
CA HIS A 61 -19.93 -10.68 1.62
C HIS A 61 -18.73 -10.49 2.56
N ALA A 62 -17.56 -10.21 1.96
CA ALA A 62 -16.34 -10.03 2.73
C ALA A 62 -16.47 -8.81 3.67
N GLN A 63 -16.01 -8.96 4.91
CA GLN A 63 -16.11 -7.89 5.90
C GLN A 63 -14.93 -6.93 5.84
N VAL A 64 -13.79 -7.41 5.38
CA VAL A 64 -12.53 -6.64 5.33
C VAL A 64 -11.91 -6.74 3.96
N LEU A 65 -11.41 -5.62 3.46
CA LEU A 65 -10.55 -5.56 2.28
C LEU A 65 -9.17 -5.03 2.70
N HIS A 66 -8.14 -5.86 2.51
CA HIS A 66 -6.76 -5.45 2.69
C HIS A 66 -6.16 -5.03 1.36
N ASP A 67 -5.72 -3.79 1.28
CA ASP A 67 -5.03 -3.22 0.13
C ASP A 67 -3.56 -3.03 0.51
N LEU A 68 -2.68 -3.83 -0.11
CA LEU A 68 -1.28 -3.95 0.27
C LEU A 68 -0.40 -3.23 -0.74
N HIS A 69 0.30 -2.24 -0.25
CA HIS A 69 1.14 -1.35 -1.04
C HIS A 69 2.59 -1.30 -0.54
N GLU A 70 3.41 -0.61 -1.30
CA GLU A 70 4.73 -0.19 -0.88
C GLU A 70 4.90 1.31 -1.10
N SER A 71 5.55 1.96 -0.17
CA SER A 71 5.80 3.39 -0.19
C SER A 71 7.17 3.71 0.40
N VAL A 72 7.82 4.71 -0.15
CA VAL A 72 8.96 5.36 0.47
C VAL A 72 8.40 6.66 1.05
N PRO A 73 8.64 6.99 2.27
CA PRO A 73 9.81 6.62 3.09
C PRO A 73 9.54 5.75 4.32
N PHE A 74 8.34 5.24 4.50
CA PHE A 74 7.97 4.56 5.74
C PHE A 74 8.39 3.08 5.73
N LEU A 75 8.86 2.58 6.88
CA LEU A 75 9.12 1.16 7.07
C LEU A 75 7.83 0.36 7.02
N TYR A 76 6.81 0.89 7.68
CA TYR A 76 5.48 0.33 7.66
C TYR A 76 4.48 1.43 8.03
N ASP A 77 3.62 1.77 7.10
CA ASP A 77 2.49 2.66 7.34
C ASP A 77 1.21 1.81 7.40
N ASN A 78 0.61 1.82 8.57
CA ASN A 78 -0.64 1.15 8.82
C ASN A 78 -1.75 2.19 8.83
N THR A 79 -2.10 2.63 7.66
CA THR A 79 -2.92 3.82 7.44
C THR A 79 -4.23 3.79 8.23
N VAL A 80 -4.37 4.75 9.11
CA VAL A 80 -5.65 5.14 9.71
C VAL A 80 -6.27 6.26 8.88
N GLY A 81 -5.41 7.03 8.22
CA GLY A 81 -5.76 8.19 7.41
C GLY A 81 -5.89 9.46 8.23
N ASP A 82 -5.67 10.57 7.54
CA ASP A 82 -5.87 11.91 8.09
C ASP A 82 -7.21 12.49 7.63
N GLY A 83 -7.79 13.33 8.46
CA GLY A 83 -8.95 14.13 8.06
C GLY A 83 -8.58 15.20 7.03
N PRO A 84 -9.57 15.73 6.27
CA PRO A 84 -10.97 15.39 6.40
C PRO A 84 -11.31 14.05 5.75
N TYR A 85 -12.17 13.29 6.42
CA TYR A 85 -12.71 12.04 5.84
C TYR A 85 -13.78 12.35 4.79
N ASN A 86 -13.92 11.43 3.84
CA ASN A 86 -15.02 11.50 2.89
C ASN A 86 -16.36 11.45 3.64
N ALA A 87 -17.26 12.34 3.28
CA ALA A 87 -18.55 12.50 3.97
C ALA A 87 -19.47 11.27 3.88
N TRP A 88 -19.19 10.34 2.97
CA TRP A 88 -19.94 9.09 2.80
C TRP A 88 -19.36 7.91 3.57
N VAL A 89 -18.21 8.08 4.20
CA VAL A 89 -17.65 7.07 5.11
C VAL A 89 -18.43 7.12 6.41
N ASP A 90 -18.96 5.98 6.82
CA ASP A 90 -19.64 5.87 8.10
C ASP A 90 -18.66 6.17 9.24
N PRO A 91 -19.01 7.01 10.22
CA PRO A 91 -18.15 7.30 11.37
C PRO A 91 -17.65 6.06 12.10
N THR A 92 -18.46 4.99 12.17
CA THR A 92 -18.04 3.71 12.75
C THR A 92 -16.82 3.12 12.04
N LEU A 93 -16.73 3.27 10.72
CA LEU A 93 -15.56 2.80 9.97
C LEU A 93 -14.29 3.56 10.33
N ALA A 94 -14.41 4.87 10.57
CA ALA A 94 -13.27 5.67 11.00
C ALA A 94 -12.75 5.21 12.38
N ASP A 95 -13.64 4.89 13.29
CA ASP A 95 -13.30 4.33 14.60
C ASP A 95 -12.64 2.94 14.45
N GLU A 96 -13.20 2.07 13.62
CA GLU A 96 -12.64 0.75 13.34
C GLU A 96 -11.24 0.82 12.69
N TRP A 97 -11.02 1.78 11.81
CA TRP A 97 -9.68 2.03 11.25
C TRP A 97 -8.69 2.41 12.35
N ALA A 98 -9.10 3.28 13.28
CA ALA A 98 -8.27 3.68 14.40
C ALA A 98 -7.96 2.50 15.33
N GLU A 99 -8.96 1.72 15.71
CA GLU A 99 -8.79 0.55 16.58
C GLU A 99 -7.83 -0.47 15.97
N LEU A 100 -8.04 -0.84 14.70
CA LEU A 100 -7.17 -1.78 14.01
C LEU A 100 -5.76 -1.22 13.82
N GLY A 101 -5.64 0.06 13.47
CA GLY A 101 -4.38 0.74 13.30
C GLY A 101 -3.54 0.73 14.57
N TRP A 102 -4.10 1.16 15.69
CA TRP A 102 -3.39 1.19 16.96
C TRP A 102 -3.11 -0.20 17.52
N ASN A 103 -3.99 -1.17 17.29
CA ASN A 103 -3.70 -2.55 17.63
C ASN A 103 -2.46 -3.07 16.86
N ASN A 104 -2.39 -2.78 15.57
CA ASN A 104 -1.23 -3.19 14.77
C ASN A 104 0.06 -2.55 15.27
N VAL A 105 0.05 -1.27 15.63
CA VAL A 105 1.21 -0.61 16.26
C VAL A 105 1.65 -1.37 17.50
N ALA A 106 0.71 -1.67 18.40
CA ALA A 106 1.02 -2.37 19.65
C ALA A 106 1.58 -3.78 19.38
N GLN A 107 0.99 -4.54 18.48
CA GLN A 107 1.45 -5.90 18.15
C GLN A 107 2.83 -5.89 17.50
N MET A 108 3.07 -4.99 16.55
CA MET A 108 4.38 -4.88 15.90
C MET A 108 5.48 -4.50 16.91
N GLN A 109 5.19 -3.59 17.83
CA GLN A 109 6.11 -3.26 18.92
C GLN A 109 6.41 -4.47 19.81
N ASN A 110 5.38 -5.26 20.13
CA ASN A 110 5.58 -6.50 20.91
C ASN A 110 6.45 -7.53 20.18
N PHE A 111 6.42 -7.56 18.85
CA PHE A 111 7.32 -8.37 18.03
C PHE A 111 8.71 -7.77 17.85
N GLY A 112 8.98 -6.61 18.42
CA GLY A 112 10.27 -5.93 18.29
C GLY A 112 10.50 -5.29 16.93
N MET A 113 9.43 -4.93 16.22
CA MET A 113 9.47 -4.20 14.95
C MET A 113 9.16 -2.71 15.18
N PRO A 114 10.17 -1.87 15.37
CA PRO A 114 9.98 -0.43 15.51
C PRO A 114 9.65 0.22 14.17
N GLY A 115 9.19 1.47 14.21
CA GLY A 115 8.97 2.27 13.01
C GLY A 115 7.61 2.06 12.34
N VAL A 116 6.66 1.44 13.04
CA VAL A 116 5.27 1.39 12.57
C VAL A 116 4.65 2.78 12.68
N PHE A 117 4.15 3.27 11.56
CA PHE A 117 3.51 4.56 11.46
C PHE A 117 2.02 4.38 11.18
N THR A 118 1.17 5.23 11.74
CA THR A 118 -0.27 5.04 11.61
C THR A 118 -1.06 6.30 11.27
N HIS A 119 -0.44 7.43 11.19
CA HIS A 119 -1.01 8.67 10.67
C HIS A 119 -0.07 9.18 9.59
N GLY A 120 -0.33 8.86 8.36
CA GLY A 120 0.47 9.31 7.24
C GLY A 120 -0.26 10.34 6.41
N ASP A 121 0.43 10.88 5.45
CA ASP A 121 -0.09 11.77 4.41
C ASP A 121 -1.07 11.03 3.47
N PHE A 122 -1.90 10.18 4.03
CA PHE A 122 -2.83 9.39 3.25
C PHE A 122 -4.19 10.08 3.17
N ASP A 123 -4.63 10.31 1.94
CA ASP A 123 -5.91 10.94 1.66
C ASP A 123 -7.07 9.97 1.88
N THR A 124 -7.88 10.23 2.90
CA THR A 124 -9.13 9.52 3.18
C THR A 124 -10.37 10.21 2.60
N TRP A 125 -10.18 11.24 1.83
CA TRP A 125 -11.25 11.96 1.15
C TRP A 125 -11.59 11.36 -0.22
N SER A 126 -10.58 11.01 -1.01
CA SER A 126 -10.79 10.56 -2.39
C SER A 126 -11.37 9.15 -2.46
N PRO A 127 -12.58 8.98 -3.04
CA PRO A 127 -13.17 7.64 -3.20
C PRO A 127 -12.55 6.85 -4.36
N GLY A 128 -11.51 7.36 -4.99
CA GLY A 128 -10.83 6.71 -6.10
C GLY A 128 -9.94 5.55 -5.70
N TYR A 129 -9.46 5.52 -4.45
CA TYR A 129 -8.60 4.44 -3.96
C TYR A 129 -9.35 3.11 -3.85
N LEU A 130 -8.66 2.01 -4.15
CA LEU A 130 -9.26 0.68 -4.17
C LEU A 130 -9.86 0.28 -2.81
N MET A 131 -9.25 0.69 -1.72
CA MET A 131 -9.78 0.47 -0.37
C MET A 131 -11.21 0.99 -0.18
N PHE A 132 -11.60 2.04 -0.89
CA PHE A 132 -12.94 2.61 -0.77
C PHE A 132 -14.05 1.69 -1.30
N LEU A 133 -13.71 0.66 -2.07
CA LEU A 133 -14.71 -0.36 -2.43
C LEU A 133 -15.35 -0.99 -1.19
N ALA A 134 -14.57 -1.30 -0.17
CA ALA A 134 -15.11 -1.79 1.09
C ALA A 134 -15.84 -0.70 1.89
N ALA A 135 -15.21 0.47 2.05
CA ALA A 135 -15.76 1.57 2.82
C ALA A 135 -17.15 2.03 2.32
N MET A 136 -17.37 2.00 0.99
CA MET A 136 -18.66 2.36 0.40
C MET A 136 -19.68 1.22 0.40
N HIS A 137 -19.32 0.04 0.90
CA HIS A 137 -20.18 -1.14 1.00
C HIS A 137 -20.27 -1.69 2.44
N ASN A 138 -20.19 -0.80 3.44
CA ASN A 138 -20.28 -1.11 4.87
C ASN A 138 -19.23 -2.14 5.34
N GLY A 139 -18.06 -2.12 4.73
CA GLY A 139 -16.95 -3.01 5.09
C GLY A 139 -15.72 -2.25 5.53
N ILE A 140 -14.88 -2.92 6.29
CA ILE A 140 -13.63 -2.35 6.79
C ILE A 140 -12.59 -2.40 5.66
N SER A 141 -12.15 -1.24 5.23
CA SER A 141 -11.02 -1.12 4.32
C SER A 141 -9.74 -0.89 5.11
N ARG A 142 -8.66 -1.57 4.69
CA ARG A 142 -7.33 -1.38 5.27
C ARG A 142 -6.32 -1.20 4.15
N LEU A 143 -5.52 -0.16 4.27
CA LEU A 143 -4.38 0.08 3.40
C LEU A 143 -3.09 -0.01 4.23
N TYR A 144 -2.11 -0.68 3.70
CA TYR A 144 -0.80 -0.83 4.31
C TYR A 144 0.28 -0.45 3.31
N GLU A 145 1.22 0.36 3.78
CA GLU A 145 2.40 0.71 3.01
C GLU A 145 3.63 0.15 3.69
N THR A 146 4.39 -0.67 3.00
CA THR A 146 5.71 -1.08 3.45
C THR A 146 6.79 -0.26 2.76
N PHE A 147 8.00 -0.28 3.28
CA PHE A 147 9.11 0.45 2.68
C PHE A 147 9.36 -0.02 1.24
N GLY A 148 9.11 0.87 0.30
CA GLY A 148 9.33 0.64 -1.12
C GLY A 148 10.81 0.70 -1.49
N ASN A 149 11.23 -0.14 -2.41
CA ASN A 149 12.65 -0.31 -2.73
C ASN A 149 12.96 -0.30 -4.23
N ASP A 150 12.08 0.19 -5.06
CA ASP A 150 12.23 0.28 -6.53
C ASP A 150 12.61 -1.05 -7.22
N GLY A 151 12.60 -2.12 -6.50
CA GLY A 151 13.00 -3.44 -6.97
C GLY A 151 12.71 -4.50 -5.92
N ALA A 152 13.16 -5.71 -6.16
CA ALA A 152 12.96 -6.84 -5.26
C ALA A 152 14.22 -7.15 -4.45
N ASP A 153 14.92 -6.14 -3.96
CA ASP A 153 16.09 -6.38 -3.16
C ASP A 153 15.74 -6.80 -1.72
N THR A 154 16.49 -7.72 -1.20
CA THR A 154 16.42 -8.18 0.19
C THR A 154 17.69 -7.84 0.97
N GLU A 155 18.49 -6.93 0.44
CA GLU A 155 19.78 -6.56 0.99
C GLU A 155 19.60 -5.53 2.12
N LYS A 156 20.51 -5.59 3.08
CA LYS A 156 20.54 -4.58 4.15
C LYS A 156 20.84 -3.22 3.54
N ARG A 157 19.97 -2.28 3.78
CA ARG A 157 20.13 -0.90 3.33
C ARG A 157 20.67 -0.01 4.46
N ILE A 158 21.51 0.92 4.07
CA ILE A 158 21.88 2.06 4.91
C ILE A 158 21.19 3.27 4.27
N LEU A 159 20.18 3.79 4.95
CA LEU A 159 19.46 4.96 4.46
C LEU A 159 20.34 6.20 4.59
N ASP A 160 20.40 6.98 3.52
CA ASP A 160 21.11 8.27 3.54
C ASP A 160 20.33 9.26 4.42
N PRO A 161 20.92 9.75 5.53
CA PRO A 161 20.25 10.69 6.40
C PRO A 161 19.93 12.03 5.75
N GLU A 162 20.68 12.43 4.72
CA GLU A 162 20.45 13.69 3.99
C GLU A 162 19.31 13.54 2.98
N ALA A 163 19.15 12.37 2.39
CA ALA A 163 18.05 12.09 1.47
C ALA A 163 16.70 11.92 2.20
N ASN A 164 16.73 11.59 3.48
CA ASN A 164 15.55 11.38 4.29
C ASN A 164 15.34 12.54 5.25
N SER A 165 14.38 13.39 4.98
CA SER A 165 14.04 14.56 5.80
C SER A 165 13.47 14.21 7.17
N SER A 166 13.13 12.96 7.42
CA SER A 166 12.50 12.50 8.65
C SER A 166 13.37 11.48 9.38
N THR A 167 13.37 11.57 10.71
CA THR A 167 14.06 10.60 11.58
C THR A 167 13.45 9.20 11.55
N TRP A 168 12.24 9.06 11.06
CA TRP A 168 11.52 7.80 10.94
C TRP A 168 12.18 6.81 9.99
N HIS A 169 12.94 7.31 9.04
CA HIS A 169 13.59 6.53 8.00
C HIS A 169 14.95 5.95 8.39
N ARG A 170 15.39 6.22 9.62
CA ARG A 170 16.74 5.89 10.08
C ARG A 170 16.87 4.56 10.83
N GLN A 171 15.79 3.80 10.90
CA GLN A 171 15.77 2.57 11.70
C GLN A 171 16.17 1.34 10.90
#